data_6a33fca9fa5538374996c0e5a12b5722
#
_entry.id   6a33fca9fa5538374996c0e5a12b5722
#
_cell.length_a   1.000
_cell.length_b   1.000
_cell.length_c   1.000
_cell.angle_alpha   90.00
_cell.angle_beta   90.00
_cell.angle_gamma   90.00
#
_symmetry.space_group_name_H-M   'P 1'
#
loop_
_entity.id
_entity.type
_entity.pdbx_description
1 polymer ?
#
loop_
_entity_poly.entity_id
_entity_poly.type
_entity_poly.pdbx_seq_one_letter_code
_entity_poly.pdbx_strand_id
1 'polypeptide(L)'
;MLTKTDFLLFLEAPMHLWAKKHGKLQITAPSTYDQHLMKQGYEVEKIAHDYLIQYMLPKYKNAELLWQQTYTSGEYQSRADGIIHDLDSDTYDLYEIKSSTSEKKDHLPDATFQSIVIGDFLTIGSIHLVLLNDEYVRGDSLDIEQLFKVPDVTSDVNEMTSTVLSQMREALRIVKSDSSDTVLNCFNPKDCPCLNLCHPNLPQYSIYNIPNLTPKKRRELEEAKTIAIDDVDLNFSFTPKQQKIVDVMQSKTPFIDKLTILSLLHGLIYPLYFLDYETYDEAIPLYKGHKPYQKMVFQYSLHIVSSNSQDTQHEEYVAIEPGDPARELVKHLQKHISGTGSVIVWNKAFEGGRNREMVEQYPEYKDFLTDVNNRMFDLMEIVSKGYYVHPDFRGSWSIKNVLPVMVPELNYKDLSINKGDMAMIAWWDMVHSQSTEVKKKTIDSLLKYCGLDTMAMVKILEKLKLSEKLLDF
;
A
#
# COMPACT_ATOMS: atom_id res chain seq x y z
N MET A 1 -18.85 8.28 24.46
CA MET A 1 -17.40 8.22 24.74
C MET A 1 -16.65 8.15 23.42
N LEU A 2 -15.58 8.95 23.30
CA LEU A 2 -14.74 9.05 22.10
C LEU A 2 -13.38 8.37 22.41
N THR A 3 -13.07 7.30 21.67
CA THR A 3 -11.83 6.53 21.84
C THR A 3 -10.73 7.04 20.90
N LYS A 4 -9.48 6.64 21.14
CA LYS A 4 -8.33 6.81 20.24
C LYS A 4 -8.69 6.43 18.79
N THR A 5 -9.26 5.25 18.59
CA THR A 5 -9.68 4.77 17.25
C THR A 5 -10.77 5.64 16.63
N ASP A 6 -11.68 6.18 17.42
CA ASP A 6 -12.69 7.13 16.94
C ASP A 6 -12.09 8.45 16.51
N PHE A 7 -11.07 8.93 17.26
CA PHE A 7 -10.37 10.15 16.91
C PHE A 7 -9.57 10.01 15.60
N LEU A 8 -8.87 8.89 15.40
CA LEU A 8 -8.18 8.62 14.13
C LEU A 8 -9.16 8.53 12.96
N LEU A 9 -10.32 7.90 13.16
CA LEU A 9 -11.38 7.84 12.14
C LEU A 9 -11.93 9.26 11.81
N PHE A 10 -12.03 10.15 12.81
CA PHE A 10 -12.37 11.55 12.58
C PHE A 10 -11.32 12.29 11.76
N LEU A 11 -10.02 12.03 12.02
CA LEU A 11 -8.93 12.64 11.25
C LEU A 11 -8.89 12.16 9.79
N GLU A 12 -9.29 10.93 9.55
CA GLU A 12 -9.47 10.39 8.20
C GLU A 12 -10.61 11.12 7.49
N ALA A 13 -11.80 11.13 8.09
CA ALA A 13 -12.93 11.97 7.67
C ALA A 13 -13.97 12.14 8.79
N PRO A 14 -14.39 13.36 9.10
CA PRO A 14 -15.42 13.62 10.10
C PRO A 14 -16.71 12.82 9.87
N MET A 15 -17.14 12.64 8.63
CA MET A 15 -18.32 11.85 8.26
C MET A 15 -18.17 10.36 8.62
N HIS A 16 -16.97 9.79 8.56
CA HIS A 16 -16.73 8.40 8.96
C HIS A 16 -17.03 8.21 10.46
N LEU A 17 -16.55 9.13 11.30
CA LEU A 17 -16.83 9.10 12.72
C LEU A 17 -18.34 9.24 12.99
N TRP A 18 -19.00 10.23 12.37
CA TRP A 18 -20.44 10.44 12.53
C TRP A 18 -21.20 9.18 12.12
N ALA A 19 -20.92 8.62 10.95
CA ALA A 19 -21.57 7.41 10.45
C ALA A 19 -21.37 6.20 11.39
N LYS A 20 -20.16 6.03 11.94
CA LYS A 20 -19.87 4.98 12.92
C LYS A 20 -20.74 5.13 14.18
N LYS A 21 -20.79 6.33 14.75
CA LYS A 21 -21.51 6.59 16.01
C LYS A 21 -23.03 6.53 15.85
N HIS A 22 -23.56 6.74 14.65
CA HIS A 22 -24.98 6.67 14.33
C HIS A 22 -25.40 5.34 13.67
N GLY A 23 -24.52 4.32 13.68
CA GLY A 23 -24.83 2.99 13.13
C GLY A 23 -25.05 3.00 11.61
N LYS A 24 -24.53 4.01 10.90
CA LYS A 24 -24.65 4.17 9.43
C LYS A 24 -23.38 3.78 8.67
N LEU A 25 -22.30 3.46 9.38
CA LEU A 25 -21.10 2.90 8.76
C LEU A 25 -21.38 1.45 8.37
N GLN A 26 -21.13 1.10 7.12
CA GLN A 26 -21.17 -0.29 6.68
C GLN A 26 -19.94 -1.01 7.25
N ILE A 27 -20.12 -1.72 8.36
CA ILE A 27 -19.08 -2.55 8.94
C ILE A 27 -19.03 -3.83 8.10
N THR A 28 -18.13 -3.89 7.13
CA THR A 28 -17.78 -5.16 6.47
C THR A 28 -16.83 -5.95 7.38
N ALA A 29 -16.96 -7.26 7.37
CA ALA A 29 -15.95 -8.10 8.02
C ALA A 29 -14.56 -7.77 7.45
N PRO A 30 -13.50 -7.72 8.28
CA PRO A 30 -12.15 -7.48 7.79
C PRO A 30 -11.80 -8.49 6.70
N SER A 31 -11.18 -8.00 5.61
CA SER A 31 -10.66 -8.88 4.57
C SER A 31 -9.60 -9.84 5.15
N THR A 32 -9.26 -10.89 4.45
CA THR A 32 -8.15 -11.79 4.85
C THR A 32 -6.84 -11.02 5.00
N TYR A 33 -6.62 -10.01 4.18
CA TYR A 33 -5.47 -9.11 4.28
C TYR A 33 -5.51 -8.24 5.53
N ASP A 34 -6.66 -7.63 5.87
CA ASP A 34 -6.80 -6.86 7.09
C ASP A 34 -6.58 -7.72 8.34
N GLN A 35 -7.09 -8.96 8.33
CA GLN A 35 -6.85 -9.93 9.40
C GLN A 35 -5.36 -10.28 9.55
N HIS A 36 -4.64 -10.42 8.44
CA HIS A 36 -3.21 -10.64 8.44
C HIS A 36 -2.46 -9.45 9.03
N LEU A 37 -2.78 -8.21 8.62
CA LEU A 37 -2.18 -6.99 9.18
C LEU A 37 -2.45 -6.87 10.69
N MET A 38 -3.67 -7.19 11.13
CA MET A 38 -4.01 -7.19 12.57
C MET A 38 -3.18 -8.22 13.34
N LYS A 39 -3.00 -9.43 12.78
CA LYS A 39 -2.17 -10.46 13.38
C LYS A 39 -0.71 -10.01 13.51
N GLN A 40 -0.15 -9.44 12.45
CA GLN A 40 1.20 -8.86 12.50
C GLN A 40 1.33 -7.78 13.58
N GLY A 41 0.32 -6.91 13.71
CA GLY A 41 0.27 -5.89 14.75
C GLY A 41 0.34 -6.49 16.15
N TYR A 42 -0.43 -7.52 16.44
CA TYR A 42 -0.40 -8.23 17.72
C TYR A 42 0.94 -8.93 17.99
N GLU A 43 1.57 -9.50 16.96
CA GLU A 43 2.89 -10.13 17.11
C GLU A 43 3.96 -9.09 17.42
N VAL A 44 3.94 -7.94 16.76
CA VAL A 44 4.84 -6.81 17.05
C VAL A 44 4.62 -6.30 18.47
N GLU A 45 3.36 -6.08 18.88
CA GLU A 45 3.00 -5.61 20.22
C GLU A 45 3.53 -6.56 21.31
N LYS A 46 3.39 -7.88 21.11
CA LYS A 46 3.90 -8.89 22.04
C LYS A 46 5.42 -8.83 22.20
N ILE A 47 6.16 -8.71 21.09
CA ILE A 47 7.63 -8.63 21.12
C ILE A 47 8.07 -7.27 21.70
N ALA A 48 7.35 -6.18 21.41
CA ALA A 48 7.62 -4.88 22.00
C ALA A 48 7.42 -4.85 23.52
N HIS A 49 6.45 -5.60 24.06
CA HIS A 49 6.31 -5.78 25.50
C HIS A 49 7.58 -6.38 26.12
N ASP A 50 8.11 -7.46 25.53
CA ASP A 50 9.34 -8.09 26.00
C ASP A 50 10.54 -7.14 25.87
N TYR A 51 10.58 -6.35 24.79
CA TYR A 51 11.59 -5.31 24.58
C TYR A 51 11.54 -4.23 25.67
N LEU A 52 10.36 -3.73 26.01
CA LEU A 52 10.20 -2.73 27.06
C LEU A 52 10.69 -3.26 28.42
N ILE A 53 10.37 -4.51 28.77
CA ILE A 53 10.82 -5.13 30.02
C ILE A 53 12.34 -5.34 30.03
N GLN A 54 12.92 -5.83 28.93
CA GLN A 54 14.31 -6.26 28.91
C GLN A 54 15.28 -5.11 28.65
N TYR A 55 14.91 -4.08 27.90
CA TYR A 55 15.84 -3.06 27.40
C TYR A 55 15.46 -1.62 27.78
N MET A 56 14.19 -1.34 28.05
CA MET A 56 13.76 0.01 28.42
C MET A 56 13.62 0.16 29.94
N LEU A 57 12.90 -0.74 30.58
CA LEU A 57 12.70 -0.71 32.05
C LEU A 57 14.01 -0.67 32.84
N PRO A 58 15.08 -1.41 32.49
CA PRO A 58 16.36 -1.36 33.20
C PRO A 58 17.14 -0.03 33.08
N LYS A 59 16.71 0.90 32.22
CA LYS A 59 17.30 2.24 32.14
C LYS A 59 16.92 3.12 33.34
N TYR A 60 15.90 2.74 34.07
CA TYR A 60 15.41 3.39 35.28
C TYR A 60 15.97 2.65 36.52
N LYS A 61 16.28 3.39 37.58
CA LYS A 61 16.80 2.81 38.82
C LYS A 61 15.72 2.07 39.60
N ASN A 62 14.51 2.61 39.60
CA ASN A 62 13.37 2.09 40.34
C ASN A 62 12.10 2.41 39.54
N ALA A 63 11.59 1.43 38.80
CA ALA A 63 10.45 1.66 37.93
C ALA A 63 9.60 0.40 37.74
N GLU A 64 8.37 0.59 37.26
CA GLU A 64 7.47 -0.49 36.91
C GLU A 64 6.84 -0.25 35.51
N LEU A 65 6.50 -1.32 34.82
CA LEU A 65 5.80 -1.26 33.53
C LEU A 65 4.30 -1.45 33.75
N LEU A 66 3.51 -0.44 33.38
CA LEU A 66 2.05 -0.53 33.29
C LEU A 66 1.70 -0.86 31.84
N TRP A 67 1.11 -2.04 31.62
CA TRP A 67 0.80 -2.54 30.29
C TRP A 67 -0.68 -2.43 29.97
N GLN A 68 -1.02 -1.87 28.81
CA GLN A 68 -2.38 -1.74 28.28
C GLN A 68 -3.40 -1.11 29.24
N GLN A 69 -2.96 -0.13 30.04
CA GLN A 69 -3.83 0.55 30.98
C GLN A 69 -4.81 1.49 30.26
N THR A 70 -6.07 1.48 30.72
CA THR A 70 -7.14 2.32 30.17
C THR A 70 -7.43 3.49 31.08
N TYR A 71 -7.47 4.69 30.52
CA TYR A 71 -7.77 5.95 31.18
C TYR A 71 -9.02 6.57 30.55
N THR A 72 -9.88 7.16 31.38
CA THR A 72 -11.11 7.84 30.91
C THR A 72 -11.19 9.22 31.53
N SER A 73 -11.04 10.24 30.72
CA SER A 73 -11.14 11.65 31.11
C SER A 73 -12.37 12.29 30.45
N GLY A 74 -13.40 12.58 31.25
CA GLY A 74 -14.67 13.10 30.75
C GLY A 74 -15.30 12.19 29.69
N GLU A 75 -15.41 12.66 28.47
CA GLU A 75 -16.00 11.89 27.36
C GLU A 75 -14.96 11.19 26.46
N TYR A 76 -13.68 11.23 26.87
CA TYR A 76 -12.56 10.65 26.12
C TYR A 76 -12.00 9.41 26.82
N GLN A 77 -11.59 8.43 26.03
CA GLN A 77 -10.96 7.20 26.55
C GLN A 77 -9.74 6.84 25.70
N SER A 78 -8.64 6.54 26.39
CA SER A 78 -7.42 6.01 25.78
C SER A 78 -6.96 4.76 26.51
N ARG A 79 -6.44 3.79 25.75
CA ARG A 79 -5.68 2.66 26.26
C ARG A 79 -4.24 2.83 25.80
N ALA A 80 -3.32 3.05 26.73
CA ALA A 80 -1.89 3.09 26.44
C ALA A 80 -1.37 1.70 26.12
N ASP A 81 -0.43 1.55 25.21
CA ASP A 81 0.23 0.28 24.95
C ASP A 81 1.20 -0.04 26.12
N GLY A 82 2.13 0.87 26.42
CA GLY A 82 3.03 0.74 27.57
C GLY A 82 3.28 2.06 28.27
N ILE A 83 3.39 2.04 29.59
CA ILE A 83 3.80 3.19 30.41
C ILE A 83 4.88 2.71 31.38
N ILE A 84 6.04 3.36 31.42
CA ILE A 84 7.02 3.13 32.46
C ILE A 84 6.84 4.22 33.52
N HIS A 85 6.53 3.80 34.73
CA HIS A 85 6.45 4.67 35.92
C HIS A 85 7.81 4.69 36.62
N ASP A 86 8.49 5.82 36.58
CA ASP A 86 9.69 6.05 37.37
C ASP A 86 9.27 6.41 38.81
N LEU A 87 9.49 5.49 39.74
CA LEU A 87 9.08 5.60 41.13
C LEU A 87 9.97 6.61 41.93
N ASP A 88 11.16 6.95 41.42
CA ASP A 88 12.06 7.90 42.07
C ASP A 88 11.63 9.37 41.78
N SER A 89 11.13 9.66 40.56
CA SER A 89 10.66 10.99 40.15
C SER A 89 9.16 11.17 40.17
N ASP A 90 8.40 10.09 40.29
CA ASP A 90 6.94 10.03 40.14
C ASP A 90 6.46 10.58 38.80
N THR A 91 7.20 10.22 37.72
CA THR A 91 6.85 10.57 36.32
C THR A 91 6.59 9.32 35.51
N TYR A 92 5.84 9.50 34.43
CA TYR A 92 5.35 8.42 33.59
C TYR A 92 5.77 8.63 32.14
N ASP A 93 6.53 7.70 31.58
CA ASP A 93 6.96 7.74 30.19
C ASP A 93 6.06 6.84 29.33
N LEU A 94 5.43 7.44 28.31
CA LEU A 94 4.50 6.75 27.40
C LEU A 94 5.26 6.09 26.24
N TYR A 95 4.90 4.84 25.93
CA TYR A 95 5.42 4.08 24.79
C TYR A 95 4.26 3.63 23.90
N GLU A 96 4.12 4.25 22.73
CA GLU A 96 3.14 3.89 21.74
C GLU A 96 3.76 2.98 20.68
N ILE A 97 3.22 1.77 20.54
CA ILE A 97 3.78 0.73 19.68
C ILE A 97 3.13 0.81 18.29
N LYS A 98 3.96 0.80 17.26
CA LYS A 98 3.51 0.83 15.87
C LYS A 98 4.19 -0.26 15.05
N SER A 99 3.40 -1.10 14.41
CA SER A 99 3.90 -2.08 13.44
C SER A 99 4.26 -1.40 12.11
N SER A 100 5.24 -0.50 12.14
CA SER A 100 5.77 0.20 10.97
C SER A 100 7.24 0.55 11.18
N THR A 101 7.98 0.71 10.07
CA THR A 101 9.41 1.04 10.12
C THR A 101 9.71 2.54 10.16
N SER A 102 8.69 3.38 9.98
CA SER A 102 8.82 4.83 10.03
C SER A 102 7.57 5.46 10.64
N GLU A 103 7.73 6.68 11.13
CA GLU A 103 6.60 7.50 11.55
C GLU A 103 5.62 7.72 10.39
N LYS A 104 4.33 7.53 10.65
CA LYS A 104 3.25 7.83 9.74
C LYS A 104 2.46 9.06 10.22
N LYS A 105 1.68 9.64 9.31
CA LYS A 105 0.92 10.88 9.53
C LYS A 105 -0.02 10.84 10.74
N ASP A 106 -0.51 9.69 11.11
CA ASP A 106 -1.47 9.44 12.20
C ASP A 106 -0.80 9.13 13.55
N HIS A 107 0.51 8.82 13.58
CA HIS A 107 1.18 8.39 14.80
C HIS A 107 1.30 9.51 15.85
N LEU A 108 1.73 10.70 15.44
CA LEU A 108 1.84 11.84 16.36
C LEU A 108 0.47 12.31 16.87
N PRO A 109 -0.58 12.47 16.03
CA PRO A 109 -1.93 12.75 16.53
C PRO A 109 -2.46 11.71 17.51
N ASP A 110 -2.15 10.42 17.26
CA ASP A 110 -2.50 9.32 18.16
C ASP A 110 -1.81 9.46 19.52
N ALA A 111 -0.49 9.59 19.54
CA ALA A 111 0.28 9.77 20.78
C ALA A 111 -0.15 11.05 21.53
N THR A 112 -0.48 12.12 20.79
CA THR A 112 -0.96 13.38 21.38
C THR A 112 -2.33 13.21 22.03
N PHE A 113 -3.28 12.52 21.35
CA PHE A 113 -4.59 12.21 21.95
C PHE A 113 -4.43 11.44 23.26
N GLN A 114 -3.57 10.42 23.26
CA GLN A 114 -3.30 9.61 24.45
C GLN A 114 -2.70 10.44 25.58
N SER A 115 -1.67 11.24 25.28
CA SER A 115 -1.00 12.08 26.28
C SER A 115 -1.97 13.07 26.93
N ILE A 116 -2.91 13.65 26.17
CA ILE A 116 -3.95 14.54 26.71
C ILE A 116 -4.87 13.80 27.67
N VAL A 117 -5.38 12.62 27.29
CA VAL A 117 -6.32 11.85 28.11
C VAL A 117 -5.66 11.30 29.37
N ILE A 118 -4.42 10.82 29.25
CA ILE A 118 -3.66 10.21 30.35
C ILE A 118 -3.09 11.29 31.28
N GLY A 119 -2.71 12.43 30.71
CA GLY A 119 -2.14 13.56 31.47
C GLY A 119 -3.10 14.18 32.50
N ASP A 120 -4.40 13.91 32.43
CA ASP A 120 -5.35 14.26 33.49
C ASP A 120 -5.19 13.43 34.77
N PHE A 121 -4.46 12.31 34.69
CA PHE A 121 -4.26 11.36 35.80
C PHE A 121 -2.81 11.20 36.22
N LEU A 122 -1.88 11.32 35.26
CA LEU A 122 -0.47 11.01 35.41
C LEU A 122 0.42 12.19 34.98
N THR A 123 1.52 12.40 35.68
CA THR A 123 2.55 13.38 35.28
C THR A 123 3.42 12.77 34.19
N ILE A 124 3.14 13.08 32.92
CA ILE A 124 3.88 12.54 31.80
C ILE A 124 5.28 13.17 31.73
N GLY A 125 6.33 12.35 31.76
CA GLY A 125 7.73 12.74 31.61
C GLY A 125 8.14 12.83 30.14
N SER A 126 8.07 11.71 29.43
CA SER A 126 8.41 11.63 28.00
C SER A 126 7.43 10.77 27.22
N ILE A 127 7.44 10.92 25.89
CA ILE A 127 6.56 10.19 24.97
C ILE A 127 7.40 9.60 23.84
N HIS A 128 7.26 8.31 23.63
CA HIS A 128 8.06 7.56 22.69
C HIS A 128 7.19 6.77 21.70
N LEU A 129 7.63 6.70 20.45
CA LEU A 129 7.12 5.73 19.47
C LEU A 129 8.05 4.49 19.48
N VAL A 130 7.48 3.30 19.59
CA VAL A 130 8.21 2.04 19.41
C VAL A 130 7.96 1.56 17.98
N LEU A 131 8.96 1.73 17.12
CA LEU A 131 8.89 1.41 15.70
C LEU A 131 9.80 0.23 15.37
N LEU A 132 9.48 -0.53 14.34
CA LEU A 132 10.40 -1.51 13.78
C LEU A 132 11.60 -0.79 13.14
N ASN A 133 12.79 -1.32 13.33
CA ASN A 133 14.02 -0.76 12.80
C ASN A 133 14.25 -1.26 11.36
N ASP A 134 14.16 -0.36 10.37
CA ASP A 134 14.38 -0.65 8.95
C ASP A 134 15.85 -0.97 8.59
N GLU A 135 16.78 -0.69 9.50
CA GLU A 135 18.19 -1.06 9.34
C GLU A 135 18.49 -2.44 9.94
N TYR A 136 17.60 -2.97 10.77
CA TYR A 136 17.76 -4.29 11.35
C TYR A 136 17.77 -5.39 10.29
N VAL A 137 18.78 -6.26 10.35
CA VAL A 137 18.90 -7.46 9.52
C VAL A 137 18.93 -8.67 10.44
N ARG A 138 17.98 -9.59 10.29
CA ARG A 138 17.89 -10.79 11.08
C ARG A 138 19.13 -11.68 10.92
N GLY A 139 19.72 -12.06 12.03
CA GLY A 139 20.76 -13.10 12.12
C GLY A 139 20.18 -14.52 12.14
N ASP A 140 20.91 -15.46 12.76
CA ASP A 140 20.41 -16.83 12.94
C ASP A 140 19.22 -16.88 13.92
N SER A 141 19.15 -15.94 14.84
CA SER A 141 18.01 -15.73 15.75
C SER A 141 17.50 -14.30 15.64
N LEU A 142 16.29 -14.06 16.12
CA LEU A 142 15.72 -12.72 16.24
C LEU A 142 16.45 -11.98 17.37
N ASP A 143 17.02 -10.83 17.07
CA ASP A 143 17.61 -9.91 18.04
C ASP A 143 16.57 -8.82 18.37
N ILE A 144 15.94 -8.95 19.53
CA ILE A 144 14.86 -8.06 19.97
C ILE A 144 15.40 -6.65 20.26
N GLU A 145 16.63 -6.52 20.75
CA GLU A 145 17.24 -5.22 21.05
C GLU A 145 17.40 -4.37 19.78
N GLN A 146 17.87 -4.99 18.69
CA GLN A 146 18.11 -4.30 17.43
C GLN A 146 16.84 -4.17 16.56
N LEU A 147 15.79 -4.98 16.85
CA LEU A 147 14.55 -5.01 16.08
C LEU A 147 13.76 -3.70 16.16
N PHE A 148 13.89 -2.98 17.28
CA PHE A 148 13.13 -1.75 17.52
C PHE A 148 14.03 -0.51 17.53
N LYS A 149 13.44 0.61 17.11
CA LYS A 149 13.91 1.97 17.33
C LYS A 149 12.86 2.75 18.10
N VAL A 150 13.31 3.57 19.05
CA VAL A 150 12.41 4.23 20.02
C VAL A 150 12.70 5.74 20.02
N PRO A 151 12.26 6.50 19.01
CA PRO A 151 12.39 7.95 19.00
C PRO A 151 11.55 8.59 20.12
N ASP A 152 12.14 9.57 20.78
CA ASP A 152 11.45 10.49 21.67
C ASP A 152 10.69 11.53 20.81
N VAL A 153 9.37 11.59 20.97
CA VAL A 153 8.48 12.50 20.24
C VAL A 153 7.80 13.52 21.16
N THR A 154 8.32 13.70 22.37
CA THR A 154 7.73 14.58 23.39
C THR A 154 7.56 16.01 22.90
N SER A 155 8.57 16.56 22.21
CA SER A 155 8.51 17.92 21.66
C SER A 155 7.40 18.05 20.61
N ASP A 156 7.35 17.12 19.65
CA ASP A 156 6.39 17.13 18.54
C ASP A 156 4.94 16.99 19.06
N VAL A 157 4.73 16.12 20.05
CA VAL A 157 3.44 15.93 20.73
C VAL A 157 3.02 17.20 21.45
N ASN A 158 3.94 17.87 22.17
CA ASN A 158 3.65 19.13 22.87
C ASN A 158 3.26 20.24 21.88
N GLU A 159 3.94 20.36 20.75
CA GLU A 159 3.60 21.32 19.69
C GLU A 159 2.22 21.06 19.08
N MET A 160 1.80 19.80 18.98
CA MET A 160 0.50 19.41 18.42
C MET A 160 -0.66 19.52 19.42
N THR A 161 -0.40 19.61 20.72
CA THR A 161 -1.42 19.50 21.79
C THR A 161 -2.60 20.44 21.59
N SER A 162 -2.36 21.72 21.28
CA SER A 162 -3.44 22.70 21.07
C SER A 162 -4.33 22.35 19.87
N THR A 163 -3.72 21.88 18.79
CA THR A 163 -4.42 21.44 17.57
C THR A 163 -5.27 20.22 17.83
N VAL A 164 -4.69 19.20 18.47
CA VAL A 164 -5.40 17.95 18.78
C VAL A 164 -6.53 18.18 19.77
N LEU A 165 -6.34 19.03 20.80
CA LEU A 165 -7.43 19.43 21.70
C LEU A 165 -8.61 20.07 20.96
N SER A 166 -8.34 20.95 19.99
CA SER A 166 -9.39 21.54 19.15
C SER A 166 -10.10 20.49 18.31
N GLN A 167 -9.36 19.57 17.72
CA GLN A 167 -9.88 18.46 16.91
C GLN A 167 -10.69 17.47 17.76
N MET A 168 -10.26 17.16 18.98
CA MET A 168 -11.00 16.31 19.92
C MET A 168 -12.38 16.91 20.27
N ARG A 169 -12.42 18.23 20.53
CA ARG A 169 -13.69 18.96 20.79
C ARG A 169 -14.62 18.93 19.58
N GLU A 170 -14.07 19.10 18.39
CA GLU A 170 -14.84 19.05 17.15
C GLU A 170 -15.35 17.62 16.88
N ALA A 171 -14.52 16.60 17.07
CA ALA A 171 -14.93 15.19 16.98
C ALA A 171 -16.09 14.88 17.92
N LEU A 172 -16.03 15.37 19.16
CA LEU A 172 -17.10 15.20 20.14
C LEU A 172 -18.38 15.93 19.74
N ARG A 173 -18.28 17.16 19.20
CA ARG A 173 -19.41 17.93 18.66
C ARG A 173 -20.11 17.14 17.54
N ILE A 174 -19.33 16.55 16.63
CA ILE A 174 -19.84 15.73 15.52
C ILE A 174 -20.57 14.48 16.04
N VAL A 175 -20.00 13.78 17.01
CA VAL A 175 -20.64 12.61 17.63
C VAL A 175 -22.01 12.95 18.24
N LYS A 176 -22.16 14.16 18.79
CA LYS A 176 -23.40 14.63 19.42
C LYS A 176 -24.40 15.27 18.44
N SER A 177 -24.01 15.45 17.18
CA SER A 177 -24.90 16.04 16.17
C SER A 177 -25.87 15.00 15.62
N ASP A 178 -27.16 15.29 15.68
CA ASP A 178 -28.21 14.41 15.12
C ASP A 178 -28.24 14.46 13.57
N SER A 179 -27.75 15.55 12.95
CA SER A 179 -27.68 15.71 11.49
C SER A 179 -26.25 15.64 10.98
N SER A 180 -26.08 15.02 9.81
CA SER A 180 -24.84 15.01 9.06
C SER A 180 -24.65 16.19 8.09
N ASP A 181 -25.62 17.10 7.97
CA ASP A 181 -25.66 18.14 6.93
C ASP A 181 -24.46 19.08 6.97
N THR A 182 -23.88 19.30 8.15
CA THR A 182 -22.69 20.15 8.34
C THR A 182 -21.40 19.37 8.56
N VAL A 183 -21.45 18.05 8.45
CA VAL A 183 -20.29 17.19 8.66
C VAL A 183 -19.52 17.03 7.36
N LEU A 184 -18.20 17.27 7.40
CA LEU A 184 -17.37 17.18 6.22
C LEU A 184 -17.24 15.73 5.74
N ASN A 185 -17.46 15.52 4.45
CA ASN A 185 -17.33 14.25 3.76
C ASN A 185 -15.85 13.83 3.62
N CYS A 186 -15.63 12.56 3.33
CA CYS A 186 -14.29 12.09 2.98
C CYS A 186 -13.89 12.58 1.59
N PHE A 187 -12.56 12.73 1.38
CA PHE A 187 -11.98 13.17 0.10
C PHE A 187 -11.54 11.99 -0.79
N ASN A 188 -11.76 10.75 -0.37
CA ASN A 188 -11.37 9.55 -1.12
C ASN A 188 -12.56 8.59 -1.27
N PRO A 189 -13.40 8.79 -2.31
CA PRO A 189 -14.56 7.91 -2.51
C PRO A 189 -14.19 6.47 -2.83
N LYS A 190 -12.96 6.21 -3.31
CA LYS A 190 -12.51 4.86 -3.67
C LYS A 190 -12.45 3.93 -2.46
N ASP A 191 -12.00 4.45 -1.32
CA ASP A 191 -11.81 3.68 -0.09
C ASP A 191 -12.78 4.15 1.02
N CYS A 192 -13.88 4.83 0.65
CA CYS A 192 -14.84 5.38 1.59
C CYS A 192 -15.77 4.29 2.16
N PRO A 193 -15.75 4.03 3.48
CA PRO A 193 -16.60 3.01 4.10
C PRO A 193 -18.07 3.43 4.17
N CYS A 194 -18.41 4.69 3.88
CA CYS A 194 -19.77 5.22 3.84
C CYS A 194 -20.02 6.03 2.56
N LEU A 195 -19.65 5.45 1.41
CA LEU A 195 -19.72 6.10 0.09
C LEU A 195 -21.08 6.76 -0.19
N ASN A 196 -22.18 6.08 0.11
CA ASN A 196 -23.54 6.58 -0.13
C ASN A 196 -23.90 7.79 0.74
N LEU A 197 -23.22 8.01 1.87
CA LEU A 197 -23.38 9.20 2.69
C LEU A 197 -22.47 10.34 2.21
N CYS A 198 -21.20 10.04 2.00
CA CYS A 198 -20.22 11.04 1.57
C CYS A 198 -20.43 11.51 0.14
N HIS A 199 -20.82 10.60 -0.75
CA HIS A 199 -20.88 10.84 -2.20
C HIS A 199 -22.12 10.19 -2.81
N PRO A 200 -23.36 10.59 -2.41
CA PRO A 200 -24.61 9.91 -2.81
C PRO A 200 -24.87 9.92 -4.32
N ASN A 201 -24.31 10.89 -5.03
CA ASN A 201 -24.52 11.10 -6.46
C ASN A 201 -23.17 11.20 -7.20
N LEU A 202 -22.20 10.33 -6.86
CA LEU A 202 -20.87 10.38 -7.47
C LEU A 202 -20.95 10.10 -8.98
N PRO A 203 -20.55 11.06 -9.85
CA PRO A 203 -20.54 10.86 -11.29
C PRO A 203 -19.53 9.79 -11.72
N GLN A 204 -19.78 9.17 -12.88
CA GLN A 204 -18.85 8.19 -13.46
C GLN A 204 -17.44 8.77 -13.67
N TYR A 205 -17.38 10.03 -14.12
CA TYR A 205 -16.15 10.82 -14.22
C TYR A 205 -16.24 12.00 -13.27
N SER A 206 -15.42 11.98 -12.24
CA SER A 206 -15.44 12.97 -11.17
C SER A 206 -14.04 13.55 -10.94
N ILE A 207 -13.97 14.66 -10.20
CA ILE A 207 -12.69 15.27 -9.78
C ILE A 207 -11.80 14.28 -9.02
N TYR A 208 -12.34 13.23 -8.42
CA TYR A 208 -11.61 12.18 -7.73
C TYR A 208 -10.86 11.23 -8.69
N ASN A 209 -11.15 11.30 -9.98
CA ASN A 209 -10.42 10.59 -11.03
C ASN A 209 -9.18 11.38 -11.51
N ILE A 210 -8.98 12.63 -11.05
CA ILE A 210 -7.79 13.41 -11.41
C ILE A 210 -6.62 12.94 -10.52
N PRO A 211 -5.59 12.31 -11.10
CA PRO A 211 -4.49 11.77 -10.30
C PRO A 211 -3.66 12.89 -9.66
N ASN A 212 -3.19 12.61 -8.43
CA ASN A 212 -2.34 13.52 -7.66
C ASN A 212 -2.92 14.94 -7.50
N LEU A 213 -4.24 15.09 -7.51
CA LEU A 213 -4.89 16.35 -7.19
C LEU A 213 -4.63 16.66 -5.71
N THR A 214 -4.02 17.83 -5.44
CA THR A 214 -3.68 18.19 -4.07
C THR A 214 -4.94 18.37 -3.21
N PRO A 215 -4.89 18.10 -1.88
CA PRO A 215 -6.05 18.27 -1.01
C PRO A 215 -6.64 19.70 -1.07
N LYS A 216 -5.79 20.73 -1.23
CA LYS A 216 -6.23 22.12 -1.37
C LYS A 216 -7.08 22.31 -2.63
N LYS A 217 -6.58 21.88 -3.81
CA LYS A 217 -7.31 22.02 -5.09
C LYS A 217 -8.60 21.18 -5.10
N ARG A 218 -8.57 20.01 -4.47
CA ARG A 218 -9.75 19.17 -4.35
C ARG A 218 -10.84 19.86 -3.52
N ARG A 219 -10.47 20.42 -2.37
CA ARG A 219 -11.40 21.18 -1.52
C ARG A 219 -11.97 22.41 -2.25
N GLU A 220 -11.16 23.12 -3.00
CA GLU A 220 -11.60 24.26 -3.80
C GLU A 220 -12.70 23.87 -4.81
N LEU A 221 -12.55 22.74 -5.49
CA LEU A 221 -13.57 22.21 -6.41
C LEU A 221 -14.84 21.75 -5.67
N GLU A 222 -14.69 21.08 -4.53
CA GLU A 222 -15.82 20.63 -3.70
C GLU A 222 -16.63 21.79 -3.13
N GLU A 223 -15.97 22.83 -2.62
CA GLU A 223 -16.60 24.07 -2.12
C GLU A 223 -17.36 24.79 -3.23
N ALA A 224 -16.81 24.76 -4.46
CA ALA A 224 -17.50 25.25 -5.66
C ALA A 224 -18.62 24.31 -6.16
N LYS A 225 -18.85 23.17 -5.46
CA LYS A 225 -19.80 22.11 -5.86
C LYS A 225 -19.51 21.50 -7.24
N THR A 226 -18.27 21.60 -7.69
CA THR A 226 -17.80 21.03 -8.95
C THR A 226 -17.31 19.60 -8.70
N ILE A 227 -18.17 18.62 -8.83
CA ILE A 227 -17.85 17.20 -8.60
C ILE A 227 -17.69 16.45 -9.92
N ALA A 228 -18.57 16.68 -10.89
CA ALA A 228 -18.44 16.07 -12.20
C ALA A 228 -17.28 16.71 -12.99
N ILE A 229 -16.55 15.89 -13.74
CA ILE A 229 -15.48 16.38 -14.62
C ILE A 229 -16.03 17.35 -15.66
N ASP A 230 -17.23 17.11 -16.14
CA ASP A 230 -17.88 17.94 -17.17
C ASP A 230 -18.16 19.38 -16.69
N ASP A 231 -18.25 19.59 -15.36
CA ASP A 231 -18.50 20.91 -14.73
C ASP A 231 -17.20 21.66 -14.38
N VAL A 232 -16.04 21.04 -14.59
CA VAL A 232 -14.75 21.66 -14.24
C VAL A 232 -14.44 22.79 -15.23
N ASP A 233 -14.15 23.99 -14.67
CA ASP A 233 -13.77 25.16 -15.46
C ASP A 233 -12.45 24.90 -16.20
N LEU A 234 -12.44 25.22 -17.52
CA LEU A 234 -11.26 25.10 -18.39
C LEU A 234 -10.06 25.94 -17.92
N ASN A 235 -10.32 27.00 -17.14
CA ASN A 235 -9.27 27.87 -16.58
C ASN A 235 -8.79 27.42 -15.19
N PHE A 236 -9.34 26.33 -14.64
CA PHE A 236 -8.85 25.81 -13.36
C PHE A 236 -7.39 25.38 -13.45
N SER A 237 -6.58 25.77 -12.51
CA SER A 237 -5.12 25.59 -12.54
C SER A 237 -4.74 24.11 -12.30
N PHE A 238 -4.60 23.35 -13.35
CA PHE A 238 -4.06 21.98 -13.34
C PHE A 238 -2.59 21.94 -13.77
N THR A 239 -1.91 20.84 -13.45
CA THR A 239 -0.64 20.51 -14.13
C THR A 239 -0.94 20.09 -15.57
N PRO A 240 0.02 20.21 -16.51
CA PRO A 240 -0.21 19.79 -17.92
C PRO A 240 -0.76 18.37 -18.06
N LYS A 241 -0.30 17.45 -17.20
CA LYS A 241 -0.78 16.07 -17.19
C LYS A 241 -2.22 15.95 -16.67
N GLN A 242 -2.55 16.66 -15.61
CA GLN A 242 -3.91 16.69 -15.06
C GLN A 242 -4.87 17.32 -16.06
N GLN A 243 -4.48 18.43 -16.70
CA GLN A 243 -5.29 19.08 -17.74
C GLN A 243 -5.61 18.12 -18.88
N LYS A 244 -4.61 17.43 -19.43
CA LYS A 244 -4.81 16.43 -20.47
C LYS A 244 -5.83 15.34 -20.07
N ILE A 245 -5.77 14.86 -18.83
CA ILE A 245 -6.70 13.86 -18.31
C ILE A 245 -8.13 14.43 -18.21
N VAL A 246 -8.26 15.66 -17.73
CA VAL A 246 -9.56 16.37 -17.68
C VAL A 246 -10.12 16.55 -19.06
N ASP A 247 -9.33 17.06 -20.04
CA ASP A 247 -9.75 17.27 -21.44
C ASP A 247 -10.24 15.98 -22.08
N VAL A 248 -9.51 14.86 -21.87
CA VAL A 248 -9.90 13.54 -22.38
C VAL A 248 -11.20 13.04 -21.74
N MET A 249 -11.37 13.25 -20.44
CA MET A 249 -12.59 12.85 -19.75
C MET A 249 -13.80 13.70 -20.16
N GLN A 250 -13.62 15.01 -20.38
CA GLN A 250 -14.67 15.91 -20.85
C GLN A 250 -15.06 15.62 -22.30
N SER A 251 -14.07 15.48 -23.19
CA SER A 251 -14.32 15.20 -24.60
C SER A 251 -14.81 13.78 -24.87
N LYS A 252 -14.66 12.85 -23.92
CA LYS A 252 -14.90 11.39 -24.07
C LYS A 252 -14.08 10.79 -25.22
N THR A 253 -13.02 11.45 -25.67
CA THR A 253 -12.17 11.04 -26.78
C THR A 253 -10.76 10.70 -26.29
N PRO A 254 -10.24 9.50 -26.56
CA PRO A 254 -8.89 9.14 -26.18
C PRO A 254 -7.82 10.04 -26.82
N PHE A 255 -6.78 10.35 -26.04
CA PHE A 255 -5.57 10.99 -26.54
C PHE A 255 -4.46 9.95 -26.69
N ILE A 256 -3.84 9.90 -27.88
CA ILE A 256 -2.74 8.97 -28.20
C ILE A 256 -1.61 9.74 -28.88
N ASP A 257 -0.47 9.87 -28.19
CA ASP A 257 0.77 10.38 -28.79
C ASP A 257 1.48 9.24 -29.53
N LYS A 258 1.01 9.00 -30.76
CA LYS A 258 1.49 7.89 -31.59
C LYS A 258 3.00 7.96 -31.82
N LEU A 259 3.54 9.14 -32.12
CA LEU A 259 4.96 9.30 -32.45
C LEU A 259 5.86 8.92 -31.26
N THR A 260 5.53 9.41 -30.08
CA THR A 260 6.29 9.08 -28.86
C THR A 260 6.17 7.59 -28.53
N ILE A 261 4.97 7.02 -28.61
CA ILE A 261 4.77 5.58 -28.33
C ILE A 261 5.58 4.74 -29.30
N LEU A 262 5.52 5.01 -30.61
CA LEU A 262 6.28 4.29 -31.62
C LEU A 262 7.79 4.38 -31.40
N SER A 263 8.29 5.58 -31.11
CA SER A 263 9.71 5.79 -30.80
C SER A 263 10.18 4.93 -29.63
N LEU A 264 9.36 4.84 -28.56
CA LEU A 264 9.65 4.00 -27.40
C LEU A 264 9.63 2.50 -27.76
N LEU A 265 8.64 2.06 -28.54
CA LEU A 265 8.50 0.65 -28.93
C LEU A 265 9.57 0.19 -29.93
N HIS A 266 10.06 1.06 -30.80
CA HIS A 266 11.18 0.76 -31.72
C HIS A 266 12.49 0.50 -31.00
N GLY A 267 12.66 0.98 -29.78
CA GLY A 267 13.83 0.68 -28.92
C GLY A 267 13.84 -0.73 -28.33
N LEU A 268 12.76 -1.50 -28.48
CA LEU A 268 12.65 -2.85 -27.92
C LEU A 268 13.41 -3.88 -28.76
N ILE A 269 14.21 -4.69 -28.09
CA ILE A 269 15.07 -5.72 -28.69
C ILE A 269 14.45 -7.10 -28.38
N TYR A 270 14.25 -7.92 -29.40
CA TYR A 270 13.79 -9.30 -29.23
C TYR A 270 14.91 -10.25 -28.76
N PRO A 271 14.56 -11.31 -28.02
CA PRO A 271 13.21 -11.67 -27.55
C PRO A 271 12.68 -10.68 -26.52
N LEU A 272 11.35 -10.52 -26.44
CA LEU A 272 10.70 -9.72 -25.42
C LEU A 272 10.30 -10.64 -24.26
N TYR A 273 10.73 -10.31 -23.06
CA TYR A 273 10.45 -11.03 -21.82
C TYR A 273 9.45 -10.23 -20.99
N PHE A 274 8.23 -10.69 -20.86
CA PHE A 274 7.21 -10.04 -20.03
C PHE A 274 7.24 -10.67 -18.65
N LEU A 275 7.76 -9.94 -17.68
CA LEU A 275 8.03 -10.43 -16.32
C LEU A 275 7.15 -9.75 -15.30
N ASP A 276 6.62 -10.54 -14.37
CA ASP A 276 5.89 -10.09 -13.19
C ASP A 276 6.23 -10.96 -11.98
N TYR A 277 6.23 -10.33 -10.79
CA TYR A 277 6.54 -10.96 -9.52
C TYR A 277 5.40 -10.83 -8.53
N GLU A 278 5.16 -11.92 -7.76
CA GLU A 278 4.35 -11.88 -6.55
C GLU A 278 5.22 -11.98 -5.31
N THR A 279 4.85 -11.21 -4.28
CA THR A 279 5.67 -11.06 -3.07
C THR A 279 4.87 -11.26 -1.79
N TYR A 280 5.58 -11.73 -0.75
CA TYR A 280 5.10 -11.82 0.62
C TYR A 280 5.99 -10.99 1.55
N ASP A 281 5.43 -10.37 2.57
CA ASP A 281 6.18 -9.65 3.58
C ASP A 281 5.61 -9.86 4.99
N GLU A 282 6.49 -9.77 5.99
CA GLU A 282 6.14 -9.81 7.41
C GLU A 282 6.76 -8.64 8.16
N ALA A 283 6.04 -8.15 9.17
CA ALA A 283 6.53 -7.12 10.07
C ALA A 283 7.80 -7.57 10.80
N ILE A 284 7.79 -8.80 11.30
CA ILE A 284 8.94 -9.44 11.94
C ILE A 284 9.66 -10.29 10.89
N PRO A 285 10.92 -10.01 10.55
CA PRO A 285 11.62 -10.76 9.52
C PRO A 285 11.73 -12.25 9.88
N LEU A 286 11.32 -13.13 8.95
CA LEU A 286 11.21 -14.58 9.18
C LEU A 286 12.55 -15.29 9.04
N TYR A 287 13.39 -14.87 8.09
CA TYR A 287 14.59 -15.59 7.70
C TYR A 287 15.85 -14.73 7.89
N LYS A 288 16.99 -15.41 8.04
CA LYS A 288 18.30 -14.76 8.10
C LYS A 288 18.55 -13.88 6.88
N GLY A 289 19.06 -12.70 7.11
CA GLY A 289 19.35 -11.71 6.06
C GLY A 289 18.15 -10.82 5.69
N HIS A 290 16.96 -11.07 6.27
CA HIS A 290 15.76 -10.28 6.00
C HIS A 290 15.60 -9.11 6.97
N LYS A 291 14.97 -8.05 6.47
CA LYS A 291 14.58 -6.84 7.21
C LYS A 291 13.08 -6.85 7.50
N PRO A 292 12.59 -6.05 8.48
CA PRO A 292 11.15 -5.82 8.65
C PRO A 292 10.48 -5.36 7.35
N TYR A 293 9.36 -5.98 7.00
CA TYR A 293 8.58 -5.72 5.77
C TYR A 293 9.35 -5.89 4.45
N GLN A 294 10.49 -6.59 4.48
CA GLN A 294 11.19 -6.92 3.25
C GLN A 294 10.36 -7.89 2.42
N LYS A 295 10.16 -7.55 1.15
CA LYS A 295 9.36 -8.37 0.25
C LYS A 295 10.14 -9.57 -0.25
N MET A 296 9.62 -10.76 0.01
CA MET A 296 10.13 -12.03 -0.49
C MET A 296 9.41 -12.39 -1.78
N VAL A 297 10.12 -12.53 -2.87
CA VAL A 297 9.54 -12.95 -4.16
C VAL A 297 9.29 -14.46 -4.09
N PHE A 298 8.02 -14.88 -4.11
CA PHE A 298 7.64 -16.29 -4.03
C PHE A 298 7.16 -16.87 -5.36
N GLN A 299 6.80 -16.01 -6.31
CA GLN A 299 6.29 -16.42 -7.61
C GLN A 299 6.77 -15.46 -8.70
N TYR A 300 6.97 -16.00 -9.91
CA TYR A 300 7.03 -15.21 -11.12
C TYR A 300 6.22 -15.83 -12.24
N SER A 301 5.80 -15.00 -13.19
CA SER A 301 5.34 -15.38 -14.51
C SER A 301 6.20 -14.70 -15.57
N LEU A 302 6.49 -15.40 -16.66
CA LEU A 302 7.35 -14.93 -17.74
C LEU A 302 6.78 -15.37 -19.08
N HIS A 303 6.19 -14.42 -19.85
CA HIS A 303 5.89 -14.69 -21.25
C HIS A 303 7.05 -14.25 -22.15
N ILE A 304 7.41 -15.08 -23.12
CA ILE A 304 8.53 -14.84 -24.04
C ILE A 304 8.01 -14.77 -25.46
N VAL A 305 8.28 -13.64 -26.12
CA VAL A 305 7.89 -13.41 -27.51
C VAL A 305 9.16 -13.25 -28.37
N SER A 306 9.35 -14.16 -29.33
CA SER A 306 10.46 -14.14 -30.28
C SER A 306 10.09 -13.34 -31.54
N SER A 307 11.07 -12.78 -32.24
CA SER A 307 10.83 -11.94 -33.44
C SER A 307 10.17 -12.73 -34.59
N ASN A 308 10.41 -14.03 -34.66
CA ASN A 308 10.01 -14.89 -35.78
C ASN A 308 8.91 -15.89 -35.42
N SER A 309 8.38 -15.87 -34.19
CA SER A 309 7.35 -16.77 -33.73
C SER A 309 6.02 -16.06 -33.55
N GLN A 310 4.93 -16.72 -34.02
CA GLN A 310 3.57 -16.33 -33.65
C GLN A 310 3.17 -16.87 -32.27
N ASP A 311 3.96 -17.83 -31.76
CA ASP A 311 3.69 -18.50 -30.49
C ASP A 311 4.41 -17.79 -29.35
N THR A 312 3.68 -17.47 -28.32
CA THR A 312 4.19 -16.94 -27.05
C THR A 312 4.52 -18.10 -26.12
N GLN A 313 5.79 -18.25 -25.72
CA GLN A 313 6.19 -19.23 -24.71
C GLN A 313 5.83 -18.66 -23.33
N HIS A 314 5.50 -19.55 -22.39
CA HIS A 314 5.18 -19.19 -21.01
C HIS A 314 5.95 -20.07 -20.03
N GLU A 315 6.71 -19.43 -19.16
CA GLU A 315 7.47 -20.02 -18.09
C GLU A 315 7.01 -19.41 -16.76
N GLU A 316 6.87 -20.25 -15.75
CA GLU A 316 6.36 -19.80 -14.46
C GLU A 316 7.00 -20.57 -13.32
N TYR A 317 7.00 -19.97 -12.13
CA TYR A 317 7.46 -20.60 -10.90
C TYR A 317 6.65 -20.11 -9.72
N VAL A 318 6.28 -21.01 -8.83
CA VAL A 318 5.75 -20.68 -7.50
C VAL A 318 6.45 -21.56 -6.46
N ALA A 319 6.92 -20.96 -5.38
CA ALA A 319 7.49 -21.69 -4.27
C ALA A 319 6.37 -22.43 -3.51
N ILE A 320 6.55 -23.74 -3.29
CA ILE A 320 5.52 -24.60 -2.71
C ILE A 320 5.88 -25.12 -1.32
N GLU A 321 7.11 -24.90 -0.87
CA GLU A 321 7.61 -25.33 0.43
C GLU A 321 7.82 -24.13 1.36
N PRO A 322 7.67 -24.29 2.69
CA PRO A 322 8.06 -23.27 3.65
C PRO A 322 9.55 -22.97 3.58
N GLY A 323 9.91 -21.73 3.75
CA GLY A 323 11.30 -21.26 3.71
C GLY A 323 11.43 -19.99 2.90
N ASP A 324 12.66 -19.46 2.77
CA ASP A 324 12.94 -18.34 1.89
C ASP A 324 12.81 -18.76 0.42
N PRO A 325 11.82 -18.23 -0.32
CA PRO A 325 11.48 -18.72 -1.65
C PRO A 325 12.39 -18.17 -2.75
N ALA A 326 13.03 -17.03 -2.52
CA ALA A 326 13.56 -16.19 -3.60
C ALA A 326 14.81 -16.80 -4.26
N ARG A 327 15.66 -17.52 -3.51
CA ARG A 327 16.90 -18.09 -4.06
C ARG A 327 16.65 -19.11 -5.19
N GLU A 328 15.77 -20.08 -4.96
CA GLU A 328 15.44 -21.08 -5.97
C GLU A 328 14.62 -20.48 -7.11
N LEU A 329 13.81 -19.46 -6.83
CA LEU A 329 13.09 -18.69 -7.85
C LEU A 329 14.06 -18.00 -8.81
N VAL A 330 15.07 -17.29 -8.31
CA VAL A 330 16.08 -16.63 -9.17
C VAL A 330 16.86 -17.63 -10.00
N LYS A 331 17.26 -18.76 -9.38
CA LYS A 331 17.94 -19.85 -10.08
C LYS A 331 17.09 -20.44 -11.21
N HIS A 332 15.77 -20.50 -11.01
CA HIS A 332 14.84 -20.94 -12.04
C HIS A 332 14.71 -19.89 -13.14
N LEU A 333 14.49 -18.63 -12.80
CA LEU A 333 14.34 -17.51 -13.73
C LEU A 333 15.56 -17.34 -14.64
N GLN A 334 16.78 -17.51 -14.10
CA GLN A 334 18.03 -17.40 -14.85
C GLN A 334 18.15 -18.38 -16.03
N LYS A 335 17.42 -19.49 -16.02
CA LYS A 335 17.41 -20.47 -17.12
C LYS A 335 16.62 -19.99 -18.34
N HIS A 336 15.69 -19.04 -18.13
CA HIS A 336 14.71 -18.65 -19.13
C HIS A 336 14.95 -17.24 -19.71
N ILE A 337 15.72 -16.38 -19.03
CA ILE A 337 16.09 -15.05 -19.55
C ILE A 337 17.54 -15.07 -20.04
N SER A 338 17.73 -14.97 -21.36
CA SER A 338 19.08 -14.87 -21.96
C SER A 338 19.71 -13.49 -21.74
N GLY A 339 21.00 -13.34 -22.05
CA GLY A 339 21.75 -12.08 -21.96
C GLY A 339 21.39 -11.02 -23.01
N THR A 340 20.35 -11.24 -23.83
CA THR A 340 19.86 -10.30 -24.84
C THR A 340 18.33 -10.18 -24.77
N GLY A 341 17.78 -9.15 -25.40
CA GLY A 341 16.35 -8.90 -25.43
C GLY A 341 15.89 -7.92 -24.35
N SER A 342 14.72 -7.32 -24.55
CA SER A 342 14.10 -6.38 -23.58
C SER A 342 13.24 -7.10 -22.57
N VAL A 343 13.33 -6.70 -21.31
CA VAL A 343 12.47 -7.20 -20.21
C VAL A 343 11.35 -6.19 -20.00
N ILE A 344 10.13 -6.58 -20.30
CA ILE A 344 8.93 -5.74 -20.22
C ILE A 344 8.26 -5.99 -18.87
N VAL A 345 8.00 -4.92 -18.13
CA VAL A 345 7.32 -4.95 -16.85
C VAL A 345 6.22 -3.91 -16.81
N TRP A 346 5.24 -4.05 -15.90
CA TRP A 346 4.21 -3.03 -15.70
C TRP A 346 4.60 -1.93 -14.72
N ASN A 347 5.57 -2.19 -13.82
CA ASN A 347 6.06 -1.22 -12.86
C ASN A 347 7.55 -1.46 -12.56
N LYS A 348 8.41 -0.89 -13.40
CA LYS A 348 9.87 -1.07 -13.28
C LYS A 348 10.43 -0.76 -11.89
N ALA A 349 9.80 0.15 -11.15
CA ALA A 349 10.24 0.48 -9.80
C ALA A 349 10.04 -0.71 -8.84
N PHE A 350 8.95 -1.46 -9.02
CA PHE A 350 8.64 -2.63 -8.21
C PHE A 350 9.55 -3.81 -8.56
N GLU A 351 9.51 -4.34 -9.78
CA GLU A 351 10.30 -5.52 -10.19
C GLU A 351 11.81 -5.25 -10.07
N GLY A 352 12.26 -4.06 -10.50
CA GLY A 352 13.65 -3.66 -10.37
C GLY A 352 14.08 -3.48 -8.90
N GLY A 353 13.15 -3.08 -8.03
CA GLY A 353 13.35 -3.03 -6.58
C GLY A 353 13.59 -4.44 -6.01
N ARG A 354 12.72 -5.38 -6.37
CA ARG A 354 12.86 -6.79 -5.94
C ARG A 354 14.18 -7.39 -6.38
N ASN A 355 14.58 -7.14 -7.63
CA ASN A 355 15.88 -7.61 -8.11
C ASN A 355 17.04 -7.05 -7.30
N ARG A 356 17.02 -5.77 -6.92
CA ARG A 356 18.08 -5.18 -6.07
C ARG A 356 18.12 -5.81 -4.68
N GLU A 357 16.98 -6.04 -4.05
CA GLU A 357 16.91 -6.73 -2.76
C GLU A 357 17.44 -8.16 -2.85
N MET A 358 17.09 -8.89 -3.90
CA MET A 358 17.61 -10.24 -4.14
C MET A 358 19.14 -10.24 -4.42
N VAL A 359 19.69 -9.19 -5.05
CA VAL A 359 21.15 -9.03 -5.20
C VAL A 359 21.84 -8.86 -3.86
N GLU A 360 21.24 -8.12 -2.92
CA GLU A 360 21.80 -7.95 -1.58
C GLU A 360 21.80 -9.27 -0.79
N GLN A 361 20.75 -10.08 -0.94
CA GLN A 361 20.60 -11.36 -0.25
C GLN A 361 21.39 -12.50 -0.90
N TYR A 362 21.48 -12.52 -2.23
CA TYR A 362 22.09 -13.57 -3.03
C TYR A 362 23.11 -12.98 -4.02
N PRO A 363 24.30 -12.57 -3.55
CA PRO A 363 25.31 -11.90 -4.37
C PRO A 363 25.77 -12.73 -5.60
N GLU A 364 25.60 -14.06 -5.56
CA GLU A 364 25.90 -14.96 -6.67
C GLU A 364 25.05 -14.71 -7.92
N TYR A 365 23.88 -14.06 -7.79
CA TYR A 365 22.99 -13.71 -8.90
C TYR A 365 23.11 -12.24 -9.32
N LYS A 366 24.06 -11.49 -8.76
CA LYS A 366 24.21 -10.05 -8.98
C LYS A 366 24.30 -9.69 -10.47
N ASP A 367 25.16 -10.36 -11.21
CA ASP A 367 25.38 -10.02 -12.61
C ASP A 367 24.12 -10.25 -13.45
N PHE A 368 23.42 -11.36 -13.21
CA PHE A 368 22.16 -11.71 -13.88
C PHE A 368 21.06 -10.70 -13.57
N LEU A 369 20.76 -10.46 -12.29
CA LEU A 369 19.65 -9.56 -11.89
C LEU A 369 19.94 -8.10 -12.25
N THR A 370 21.22 -7.69 -12.24
CA THR A 370 21.63 -6.34 -12.69
C THR A 370 21.41 -6.20 -14.19
N ASP A 371 21.79 -7.23 -14.98
CA ASP A 371 21.56 -7.24 -16.43
C ASP A 371 20.06 -7.20 -16.76
N VAL A 372 19.24 -7.98 -16.08
CA VAL A 372 17.76 -7.93 -16.20
C VAL A 372 17.25 -6.50 -15.95
N ASN A 373 17.69 -5.85 -14.86
CA ASN A 373 17.27 -4.49 -14.52
C ASN A 373 17.67 -3.46 -15.58
N ASN A 374 18.87 -3.60 -16.17
CA ASN A 374 19.37 -2.67 -17.20
C ASN A 374 18.56 -2.75 -18.51
N ARG A 375 17.98 -3.91 -18.80
CA ARG A 375 17.15 -4.16 -19.98
C ARG A 375 15.66 -3.96 -19.76
N MET A 376 15.23 -3.55 -18.54
CA MET A 376 13.81 -3.34 -18.23
C MET A 376 13.23 -2.14 -18.95
N PHE A 377 12.10 -2.38 -19.60
CA PHE A 377 11.19 -1.40 -20.18
C PHE A 377 9.89 -1.36 -19.37
N ASP A 378 9.54 -0.19 -18.87
CA ASP A 378 8.30 0.03 -18.10
C ASP A 378 7.14 0.34 -19.06
N LEU A 379 6.27 -0.65 -19.29
CA LEU A 379 5.13 -0.49 -20.18
C LEU A 379 4.07 0.45 -19.60
N MET A 380 3.96 0.52 -18.25
CA MET A 380 3.05 1.45 -17.57
C MET A 380 3.38 2.91 -17.90
N GLU A 381 4.63 3.25 -18.20
CA GLU A 381 5.02 4.63 -18.51
C GLU A 381 4.25 5.23 -19.71
N ILE A 382 3.82 4.42 -20.67
CA ILE A 382 2.99 4.87 -21.80
C ILE A 382 1.71 5.52 -21.30
N VAL A 383 1.09 4.95 -20.28
CA VAL A 383 -0.13 5.49 -19.66
C VAL A 383 0.21 6.52 -18.59
N SER A 384 1.13 6.19 -17.69
CA SER A 384 1.42 7.01 -16.52
C SER A 384 2.09 8.35 -16.88
N LYS A 385 2.79 8.46 -18.01
CA LYS A 385 3.33 9.72 -18.56
C LYS A 385 2.33 10.46 -19.47
N GLY A 386 1.15 9.86 -19.72
CA GLY A 386 0.09 10.48 -20.50
C GLY A 386 0.35 10.49 -22.02
N TYR A 387 1.11 9.52 -22.53
CA TYR A 387 1.23 9.29 -23.99
C TYR A 387 -0.01 8.58 -24.54
N TYR A 388 -0.64 7.74 -23.72
CA TYR A 388 -1.96 7.21 -23.97
C TYR A 388 -2.88 7.51 -22.78
N VAL A 389 -3.93 8.29 -23.02
CA VAL A 389 -4.95 8.63 -22.04
C VAL A 389 -6.31 8.22 -22.60
N HIS A 390 -7.08 7.44 -21.86
CA HIS A 390 -8.45 7.04 -22.22
C HIS A 390 -9.40 7.47 -21.11
N PRO A 391 -10.62 7.96 -21.43
CA PRO A 391 -11.57 8.38 -20.39
C PRO A 391 -11.87 7.25 -19.39
N ASP A 392 -12.02 6.01 -19.87
CA ASP A 392 -12.34 4.85 -19.02
C ASP A 392 -11.16 4.33 -18.19
N PHE A 393 -9.93 4.83 -18.38
CA PHE A 393 -8.86 4.61 -17.41
C PHE A 393 -9.13 5.35 -16.10
N ARG A 394 -10.04 6.33 -16.12
CA ARG A 394 -10.45 7.13 -14.96
C ARG A 394 -9.25 7.70 -14.17
N GLY A 395 -8.26 8.20 -14.91
CA GLY A 395 -7.03 8.74 -14.34
C GLY A 395 -6.09 7.71 -13.70
N SER A 396 -6.39 6.43 -13.80
CA SER A 396 -5.56 5.34 -13.29
C SER A 396 -4.64 4.78 -14.37
N TRP A 397 -3.46 4.33 -13.97
CA TRP A 397 -2.52 3.57 -14.80
C TRP A 397 -2.29 2.14 -14.29
N SER A 398 -3.12 1.69 -13.33
CA SER A 398 -3.10 0.29 -12.90
C SER A 398 -3.49 -0.62 -14.07
N ILE A 399 -2.79 -1.73 -14.26
CA ILE A 399 -3.09 -2.71 -15.32
C ILE A 399 -4.54 -3.18 -15.24
N LYS A 400 -5.11 -3.28 -14.04
CA LYS A 400 -6.49 -3.69 -13.79
C LYS A 400 -7.54 -2.69 -14.30
N ASN A 401 -7.14 -1.43 -14.49
CA ASN A 401 -7.99 -0.39 -15.10
C ASN A 401 -7.71 -0.23 -16.59
N VAL A 402 -6.48 -0.48 -17.03
CA VAL A 402 -6.05 -0.32 -18.43
C VAL A 402 -6.47 -1.52 -19.29
N LEU A 403 -6.22 -2.75 -18.80
CA LEU A 403 -6.48 -3.98 -19.52
C LEU A 403 -7.93 -4.09 -20.02
N PRO A 404 -8.99 -3.91 -19.20
CA PRO A 404 -10.38 -4.09 -19.67
C PRO A 404 -10.79 -3.10 -20.76
N VAL A 405 -10.09 -1.98 -20.87
CA VAL A 405 -10.37 -0.95 -21.89
C VAL A 405 -9.64 -1.26 -23.19
N MET A 406 -8.36 -1.68 -23.09
CA MET A 406 -7.54 -1.95 -24.28
C MET A 406 -7.78 -3.35 -24.85
N VAL A 407 -8.08 -4.32 -24.00
CA VAL A 407 -8.22 -5.75 -24.31
C VAL A 407 -9.45 -6.30 -23.59
N PRO A 408 -10.68 -5.95 -24.00
CA PRO A 408 -11.93 -6.29 -23.29
C PRO A 408 -12.17 -7.79 -23.12
N GLU A 409 -11.53 -8.62 -23.97
CA GLU A 409 -11.58 -10.08 -23.91
C GLU A 409 -10.83 -10.68 -22.72
N LEU A 410 -9.96 -9.91 -22.05
CA LEU A 410 -9.23 -10.34 -20.86
C LEU A 410 -9.69 -9.57 -19.62
N ASN A 411 -9.96 -10.29 -18.54
CA ASN A 411 -10.36 -9.67 -17.27
C ASN A 411 -9.98 -10.53 -16.07
N TYR A 412 -9.88 -9.89 -14.90
CA TYR A 412 -9.55 -10.55 -13.63
C TYR A 412 -10.77 -11.05 -12.85
N LYS A 413 -11.99 -10.75 -13.29
CA LYS A 413 -13.22 -10.94 -12.50
C LYS A 413 -13.53 -12.40 -12.24
N ASP A 414 -13.15 -13.27 -13.17
CA ASP A 414 -13.44 -14.71 -13.09
C ASP A 414 -12.36 -15.49 -12.32
N LEU A 415 -11.31 -14.81 -11.84
CA LEU A 415 -10.24 -15.42 -11.07
C LEU A 415 -10.62 -15.48 -9.59
N SER A 416 -10.34 -16.62 -8.95
CA SER A 416 -10.50 -16.81 -7.49
C SER A 416 -9.52 -15.94 -6.69
N ILE A 417 -8.32 -15.74 -7.22
CA ILE A 417 -7.33 -14.74 -6.77
C ILE A 417 -7.29 -13.65 -7.84
N ASN A 418 -7.61 -12.43 -7.48
CA ASN A 418 -7.71 -11.30 -8.41
C ASN A 418 -7.02 -10.02 -7.92
N LYS A 419 -6.29 -10.12 -6.81
CA LYS A 419 -5.49 -9.04 -6.21
C LYS A 419 -4.21 -9.61 -5.61
N GLY A 420 -3.13 -8.80 -5.59
CA GLY A 420 -1.84 -9.19 -5.02
C GLY A 420 -1.90 -9.50 -3.52
N ASP A 421 -2.71 -8.75 -2.74
CA ASP A 421 -2.95 -9.01 -1.32
C ASP A 421 -3.57 -10.41 -1.09
N MET A 422 -4.50 -10.82 -1.94
CA MET A 422 -5.06 -12.18 -1.90
C MET A 422 -4.03 -13.24 -2.30
N ALA A 423 -3.19 -12.96 -3.32
CA ALA A 423 -2.13 -13.87 -3.74
C ALA A 423 -1.12 -14.09 -2.61
N MET A 424 -0.70 -13.02 -1.95
CA MET A 424 0.20 -13.04 -0.81
C MET A 424 -0.31 -13.96 0.31
N ILE A 425 -1.53 -13.77 0.78
CA ILE A 425 -2.12 -14.58 1.86
C ILE A 425 -2.36 -16.02 1.41
N ALA A 426 -2.87 -16.21 0.19
CA ALA A 426 -3.13 -17.55 -0.33
C ALA A 426 -1.84 -18.37 -0.43
N TRP A 427 -0.72 -17.75 -0.85
CA TRP A 427 0.58 -18.42 -0.87
C TRP A 427 1.03 -18.80 0.54
N TRP A 428 0.97 -17.88 1.49
CA TRP A 428 1.36 -18.14 2.88
C TRP A 428 0.58 -19.30 3.50
N ASP A 429 -0.73 -19.28 3.35
CA ASP A 429 -1.60 -20.35 3.86
C ASP A 429 -1.32 -21.69 3.15
N MET A 430 -1.05 -21.64 1.86
CA MET A 430 -0.76 -22.81 1.04
C MET A 430 0.53 -23.52 1.49
N VAL A 431 1.63 -22.80 1.68
CA VAL A 431 2.91 -23.43 2.06
C VAL A 431 2.84 -24.03 3.46
N HIS A 432 1.99 -23.52 4.35
CA HIS A 432 1.77 -24.05 5.70
C HIS A 432 0.63 -25.08 5.79
N SER A 433 -0.13 -25.30 4.72
CA SER A 433 -1.23 -26.28 4.70
C SER A 433 -0.69 -27.71 4.68
N GLN A 434 -1.40 -28.63 5.36
CA GLN A 434 -1.15 -30.06 5.27
C GLN A 434 -2.02 -30.75 4.19
N SER A 435 -2.97 -30.04 3.60
CA SER A 435 -3.88 -30.59 2.58
C SER A 435 -3.29 -30.47 1.18
N THR A 436 -3.01 -31.59 0.55
CA THR A 436 -2.53 -31.66 -0.84
C THR A 436 -3.53 -31.07 -1.83
N GLU A 437 -4.84 -31.23 -1.58
CA GLU A 437 -5.90 -30.65 -2.42
C GLU A 437 -5.92 -29.13 -2.34
N VAL A 438 -5.82 -28.57 -1.12
CA VAL A 438 -5.72 -27.11 -0.92
C VAL A 438 -4.48 -26.58 -1.61
N LYS A 439 -3.31 -27.20 -1.41
CA LYS A 439 -2.06 -26.80 -2.07
C LYS A 439 -2.25 -26.75 -3.59
N LYS A 440 -2.72 -27.85 -4.21
CA LYS A 440 -2.91 -27.92 -5.66
C LYS A 440 -3.85 -26.80 -6.18
N LYS A 441 -5.02 -26.63 -5.56
CA LYS A 441 -5.99 -25.62 -5.96
C LYS A 441 -5.42 -24.19 -5.85
N THR A 442 -4.66 -23.92 -4.78
CA THR A 442 -4.05 -22.61 -4.57
C THR A 442 -2.94 -22.34 -5.58
N ILE A 443 -2.07 -23.32 -5.86
CA ILE A 443 -1.04 -23.22 -6.90
C ILE A 443 -1.68 -22.88 -8.25
N ASP A 444 -2.71 -23.63 -8.69
CA ASP A 444 -3.41 -23.37 -9.95
C ASP A 444 -4.00 -21.95 -10.00
N SER A 445 -4.49 -21.42 -8.87
CA SER A 445 -5.06 -20.08 -8.80
C SER A 445 -3.99 -18.99 -8.86
N LEU A 446 -2.85 -19.18 -8.17
CA LEU A 446 -1.70 -18.27 -8.19
C LEU A 446 -1.08 -18.18 -9.58
N LEU A 447 -0.86 -19.34 -10.24
CA LEU A 447 -0.30 -19.39 -11.59
C LEU A 447 -1.21 -18.68 -12.60
N LYS A 448 -2.53 -18.91 -12.53
CA LYS A 448 -3.49 -18.19 -13.40
C LYS A 448 -3.49 -16.70 -13.19
N TYR A 449 -3.36 -16.23 -11.94
CA TYR A 449 -3.38 -14.81 -11.61
C TYR A 449 -2.14 -14.10 -12.16
N CYS A 450 -0.93 -14.52 -11.78
CA CYS A 450 0.32 -13.93 -12.23
C CYS A 450 0.52 -14.15 -13.75
N GLY A 451 0.09 -15.30 -14.31
CA GLY A 451 0.10 -15.56 -15.75
C GLY A 451 -0.79 -14.59 -16.55
N LEU A 452 -1.90 -14.15 -15.96
CA LEU A 452 -2.75 -13.14 -16.59
C LEU A 452 -2.09 -11.75 -16.60
N ASP A 453 -1.34 -11.37 -15.54
CA ASP A 453 -0.65 -10.08 -15.49
C ASP A 453 0.39 -9.97 -16.63
N THR A 454 1.20 -10.99 -16.85
CA THR A 454 2.17 -11.01 -17.95
C THR A 454 1.52 -11.12 -19.33
N MET A 455 0.46 -11.94 -19.49
CA MET A 455 -0.29 -12.02 -20.75
C MET A 455 -0.99 -10.69 -21.08
N ALA A 456 -1.48 -9.97 -20.07
CA ALA A 456 -2.06 -8.64 -20.22
C ALA A 456 -1.04 -7.66 -20.84
N MET A 457 0.21 -7.68 -20.35
CA MET A 457 1.27 -6.85 -20.93
C MET A 457 1.56 -7.22 -22.40
N VAL A 458 1.59 -8.52 -22.75
CA VAL A 458 1.73 -8.98 -24.15
C VAL A 458 0.63 -8.36 -24.99
N LYS A 459 -0.63 -8.50 -24.59
CA LYS A 459 -1.78 -8.04 -25.37
C LYS A 459 -1.88 -6.51 -25.47
N ILE A 460 -1.55 -5.80 -24.39
CA ILE A 460 -1.46 -4.34 -24.41
C ILE A 460 -0.39 -3.87 -25.41
N LEU A 461 0.80 -4.49 -25.38
CA LEU A 461 1.87 -4.15 -26.33
C LEU A 461 1.47 -4.45 -27.78
N GLU A 462 0.80 -5.58 -28.06
CA GLU A 462 0.25 -5.90 -29.38
C GLU A 462 -0.72 -4.82 -29.87
N LYS A 463 -1.65 -4.38 -29.00
CA LYS A 463 -2.62 -3.31 -29.35
C LYS A 463 -1.92 -1.97 -29.63
N LEU A 464 -0.88 -1.63 -28.86
CA LEU A 464 -0.09 -0.42 -29.10
C LEU A 464 0.63 -0.49 -30.46
N LYS A 465 1.17 -1.67 -30.84
CA LYS A 465 1.83 -1.89 -32.14
C LYS A 465 0.84 -1.91 -33.31
N LEU A 466 -0.37 -2.45 -33.14
CA LEU A 466 -1.41 -2.44 -34.16
C LEU A 466 -1.87 -1.01 -34.51
N SER A 467 -1.71 -0.07 -33.59
CA SER A 467 -1.93 1.37 -33.84
C SER A 467 -0.92 1.95 -34.87
N GLU A 468 0.20 1.26 -35.15
CA GLU A 468 1.14 1.58 -36.23
C GLU A 468 0.51 1.42 -37.60
N LYS A 469 -0.15 0.29 -37.85
CA LYS A 469 -0.73 -0.05 -39.16
C LYS A 469 -1.86 0.89 -39.65
N LEU A 470 -2.34 1.78 -38.74
CA LEU A 470 -3.30 2.83 -39.06
C LEU A 470 -2.64 4.13 -39.54
N LEU A 471 -1.31 4.18 -39.67
CA LEU A 471 -0.55 5.33 -40.19
C LEU A 471 -0.24 5.20 -41.70
N ASP A 472 -0.49 4.03 -42.30
CA ASP A 472 -0.24 3.78 -43.73
C ASP A 472 -1.44 4.14 -44.66
N PHE A 473 -2.33 5.05 -44.17
CA PHE A 473 -3.41 5.61 -44.99
C PHE A 473 -3.48 7.12 -44.90
#